data_dbc2372052fccbcfcc455ed5c72b1067
#
_entry.id   dbc2372052fccbcfcc455ed5c72b1067
#
_cell.length_a   1.000
_cell.length_b   1.000
_cell.length_c   1.000
_cell.angle_alpha   90.00
_cell.angle_beta   90.00
_cell.angle_gamma   90.00
#
_symmetry.space_group_name_H-M   'P 1'
#
loop_
_entity.id
_entity.type
_entity.pdbx_description
1 polymer ?
#
loop_
_entity_poly.entity_id
_entity_poly.type
_entity_poly.pdbx_seq_one_letter_code
_entity_poly.pdbx_strand_id
1 'polypeptide(L)'
;VIATIMTVISQVILQADDELRYPSSGELKNIKDFLQTGEQRTRIAATLAENEKKIVQQATKQLWQKRPDFIAPGGNAYGERQRSLCVRDFGWYLRLITYGVLAGDKGPIEKIGLIGVREMYNSLGVPVPGMVEAISSLKKASLDLLSAEDAAEAAPYFDYIIQAMS
;
A
#
# COMPACT_ATOMS: atom_id res chain seq x y z
N VAL A 1 -4.90 -22.10 -3.32
CA VAL A 1 -5.32 -21.88 -1.93
C VAL A 1 -5.28 -20.39 -1.69
N ILE A 2 -6.44 -19.76 -1.54
CA ILE A 2 -6.53 -18.36 -1.15
C ILE A 2 -6.04 -18.29 0.30
N ALA A 3 -4.88 -17.66 0.52
CA ALA A 3 -4.40 -17.42 1.87
C ALA A 3 -5.43 -16.57 2.61
N THR A 4 -6.03 -17.09 3.65
CA THR A 4 -7.05 -16.40 4.44
C THR A 4 -6.39 -15.19 5.11
N ILE A 5 -6.88 -14.00 4.77
CA ILE A 5 -6.50 -12.77 5.47
C ILE A 5 -7.32 -12.76 6.76
N MET A 6 -6.62 -12.87 7.90
CA MET A 6 -7.26 -12.89 9.21
C MET A 6 -7.18 -11.51 9.87
N THR A 7 -8.22 -11.16 10.61
CA THR A 7 -8.20 -9.96 11.45
C THR A 7 -7.28 -10.15 12.66
N VAL A 8 -6.85 -9.07 13.29
CA VAL A 8 -6.07 -9.14 14.54
C VAL A 8 -6.79 -9.97 15.62
N ILE A 9 -8.12 -9.90 15.66
CA ILE A 9 -8.94 -10.64 16.62
C ILE A 9 -8.85 -12.15 16.34
N SER A 10 -9.03 -12.55 15.07
CA SER A 10 -8.92 -13.96 14.67
C SER A 10 -7.52 -14.53 14.91
N GLN A 11 -6.48 -13.75 14.66
CA GLN A 11 -5.10 -14.16 14.91
C GLN A 11 -4.85 -14.43 16.40
N VAL A 12 -5.29 -13.52 17.27
CA VAL A 12 -5.15 -13.66 18.72
C VAL A 12 -5.90 -14.90 19.23
N ILE A 13 -7.13 -15.10 18.75
CA ILE A 13 -7.94 -16.28 19.17
C ILE A 13 -7.25 -17.57 18.77
N LEU A 14 -6.81 -17.70 17.52
CA LEU A 14 -6.17 -18.93 17.03
C LEU A 14 -4.86 -19.21 17.74
N GLN A 15 -4.03 -18.19 17.97
CA GLN A 15 -2.78 -18.36 18.69
C GLN A 15 -3.00 -18.76 20.16
N ALA A 16 -3.96 -18.13 20.83
CA ALA A 16 -4.30 -18.48 22.20
C ALA A 16 -4.81 -19.93 22.30
N ASP A 17 -5.65 -20.37 21.34
CA ASP A 17 -6.17 -21.74 21.29
C ASP A 17 -5.05 -22.76 21.02
N ASP A 18 -4.15 -22.50 20.09
CA ASP A 18 -2.97 -23.35 19.82
C ASP A 18 -2.09 -23.54 21.06
N GLU A 19 -1.97 -22.52 21.91
CA GLU A 19 -1.21 -22.55 23.15
C GLU A 19 -2.04 -22.97 24.36
N LEU A 20 -3.32 -23.34 24.18
CA LEU A 20 -4.26 -23.78 25.23
C LEU A 20 -4.35 -22.76 26.39
N ARG A 21 -4.41 -21.49 26.08
CA ARG A 21 -4.49 -20.39 27.05
C ARG A 21 -5.53 -19.34 26.64
N TYR A 22 -5.87 -18.48 27.58
CA TYR A 22 -6.59 -17.24 27.25
C TYR A 22 -5.67 -16.21 26.58
N PRO A 23 -6.22 -15.26 25.81
CA PRO A 23 -5.45 -14.12 25.33
C PRO A 23 -4.78 -13.37 26.46
N SER A 24 -3.53 -13.00 26.27
CA SER A 24 -2.75 -12.22 27.22
C SER A 24 -3.27 -10.77 27.32
N SER A 25 -2.88 -10.05 28.39
CA SER A 25 -3.22 -8.64 28.54
C SER A 25 -2.68 -7.76 27.41
N GLY A 26 -1.51 -8.10 26.85
CA GLY A 26 -0.92 -7.42 25.70
C GLY A 26 -1.73 -7.64 24.43
N GLU A 27 -2.17 -8.88 24.19
CA GLU A 27 -3.02 -9.21 23.05
C GLU A 27 -4.41 -8.54 23.15
N LEU A 28 -5.01 -8.52 24.33
CA LEU A 28 -6.26 -7.79 24.56
C LEU A 28 -6.10 -6.28 24.36
N LYS A 29 -4.95 -5.72 24.75
CA LYS A 29 -4.63 -4.31 24.47
C LYS A 29 -4.54 -4.06 22.96
N ASN A 30 -3.88 -4.93 22.20
CA ASN A 30 -3.79 -4.83 20.75
C ASN A 30 -5.18 -4.85 20.08
N ILE A 31 -6.07 -5.72 20.54
CA ILE A 31 -7.48 -5.76 20.06
C ILE A 31 -8.18 -4.44 20.37
N LYS A 32 -8.02 -3.92 21.58
CA LYS A 32 -8.61 -2.65 21.99
C LYS A 32 -8.11 -1.49 21.13
N ASP A 33 -6.81 -1.40 20.91
CA ASP A 33 -6.18 -0.37 20.07
C ASP A 33 -6.70 -0.46 18.61
N PHE A 34 -6.83 -1.68 18.08
CA PHE A 34 -7.40 -1.92 16.76
C PHE A 34 -8.85 -1.42 16.65
N LEU A 35 -9.69 -1.70 17.65
CA LEU A 35 -11.07 -1.24 17.68
C LEU A 35 -11.17 0.27 17.82
N GLN A 36 -10.34 0.89 18.64
CA GLN A 36 -10.33 2.33 18.87
C GLN A 36 -9.90 3.14 17.64
N THR A 37 -9.04 2.60 16.78
CA THR A 37 -8.58 3.24 15.56
C THR A 37 -9.46 2.93 14.33
N GLY A 38 -10.51 2.16 14.49
CA GLY A 38 -11.38 1.70 13.40
C GLY A 38 -12.02 2.84 12.61
N GLU A 39 -12.54 3.85 13.28
CA GLU A 39 -13.13 5.03 12.64
C GLU A 39 -12.09 5.83 11.83
N GLN A 40 -10.90 6.05 12.38
CA GLN A 40 -9.80 6.71 11.68
C GLN A 40 -9.40 5.92 10.42
N ARG A 41 -9.20 4.62 10.54
CA ARG A 41 -8.78 3.76 9.42
C ARG A 41 -9.82 3.73 8.30
N THR A 42 -11.10 3.64 8.64
CA THR A 42 -12.19 3.70 7.64
C THR A 42 -12.29 5.06 6.98
N ARG A 43 -12.10 6.16 7.71
CA ARG A 43 -12.06 7.52 7.16
C ARG A 43 -10.90 7.69 6.17
N ILE A 44 -9.69 7.25 6.53
CA ILE A 44 -8.54 7.28 5.62
C ILE A 44 -8.82 6.50 4.34
N ALA A 45 -9.31 5.27 4.48
CA ALA A 45 -9.62 4.41 3.34
C ALA A 45 -10.66 5.03 2.40
N ALA A 46 -11.71 5.63 2.95
CA ALA A 46 -12.72 6.34 2.17
C ALA A 46 -12.11 7.53 1.42
N THR A 47 -11.31 8.35 2.10
CA THR A 47 -10.67 9.52 1.49
C THR A 47 -9.75 9.12 0.34
N LEU A 48 -8.93 8.07 0.52
CA LEU A 48 -8.03 7.59 -0.54
C LEU A 48 -8.82 7.03 -1.74
N ALA A 49 -9.85 6.24 -1.49
CA ALA A 49 -10.68 5.64 -2.53
C ALA A 49 -11.45 6.70 -3.34
N GLU A 50 -12.08 7.66 -2.68
CA GLU A 50 -12.83 8.74 -3.32
C GLU A 50 -11.94 9.66 -4.16
N ASN A 51 -10.67 9.79 -3.82
CA ASN A 51 -9.71 10.64 -4.51
C ASN A 51 -8.72 9.86 -5.40
N GLU A 52 -8.92 8.57 -5.67
CA GLU A 52 -8.01 7.72 -6.44
C GLU A 52 -7.55 8.40 -7.74
N LYS A 53 -8.48 8.88 -8.55
CA LYS A 53 -8.16 9.52 -9.84
C LYS A 53 -7.23 10.73 -9.67
N LYS A 54 -7.52 11.58 -8.71
CA LYS A 54 -6.72 12.78 -8.42
C LYS A 54 -5.34 12.41 -7.91
N ILE A 55 -5.26 11.47 -6.98
CA ILE A 55 -4.00 10.98 -6.41
C ILE A 55 -3.12 10.39 -7.50
N VAL A 56 -3.65 9.50 -8.33
CA VAL A 56 -2.91 8.84 -9.40
C VAL A 56 -2.42 9.84 -10.44
N GLN A 57 -3.25 10.79 -10.86
CA GLN A 57 -2.85 11.85 -11.79
C GLN A 57 -1.71 12.72 -11.23
N GLN A 58 -1.79 13.09 -9.97
CA GLN A 58 -0.75 13.90 -9.33
C GLN A 58 0.54 13.11 -9.15
N ALA A 59 0.46 11.85 -8.72
CA ALA A 59 1.61 10.98 -8.53
C ALA A 59 2.34 10.70 -9.84
N THR A 60 1.62 10.38 -10.92
CA THR A 60 2.22 10.18 -12.24
C THR A 60 2.87 11.44 -12.78
N LYS A 61 2.23 12.61 -12.61
CA LYS A 61 2.82 13.90 -13.00
C LYS A 61 4.13 14.17 -12.26
N GLN A 62 4.17 13.92 -10.95
CA GLN A 62 5.38 14.08 -10.13
C GLN A 62 6.50 13.13 -10.57
N LEU A 63 6.15 11.86 -10.84
CA LEU A 63 7.12 10.87 -11.31
C LEU A 63 7.75 11.30 -12.64
N TRP A 64 6.94 11.70 -13.62
CA TRP A 64 7.44 12.08 -14.93
C TRP A 64 8.25 13.40 -14.92
N GLN A 65 7.96 14.30 -13.97
CA GLN A 65 8.79 15.47 -13.74
C GLN A 65 10.17 15.13 -13.18
N LYS A 66 10.23 14.13 -12.27
CA LYS A 66 11.50 13.66 -11.68
C LYS A 66 12.28 12.75 -12.64
N ARG A 67 11.57 11.96 -13.44
CA ARG A 67 12.13 10.95 -14.34
C ARG A 67 11.60 11.15 -15.76
N PRO A 68 12.02 12.26 -16.43
CA PRO A 68 11.64 12.51 -17.82
C PRO A 68 12.16 11.43 -18.78
N ASP A 69 13.21 10.72 -18.40
CA ASP A 69 13.73 9.58 -19.12
C ASP A 69 12.71 8.43 -19.27
N PHE A 70 11.78 8.27 -18.33
CA PHE A 70 10.75 7.23 -18.41
C PHE A 70 9.76 7.45 -19.56
N ILE A 71 9.46 8.69 -19.90
CA ILE A 71 8.52 9.05 -20.97
C ILE A 71 9.21 9.42 -22.29
N ALA A 72 10.54 9.49 -22.31
CA ALA A 72 11.36 9.70 -23.51
C ALA A 72 11.39 8.43 -24.39
N PRO A 73 11.76 8.54 -25.68
CA PRO A 73 11.97 7.37 -26.54
C PRO A 73 12.91 6.34 -25.91
N GLY A 74 12.46 5.08 -25.81
CA GLY A 74 13.19 4.00 -25.14
C GLY A 74 12.92 3.87 -23.65
N GLY A 75 12.21 4.81 -23.03
CA GLY A 75 11.80 4.74 -21.62
C GLY A 75 10.62 3.78 -21.36
N ASN A 76 10.52 3.28 -20.14
CA ASN A 76 9.50 2.27 -19.77
C ASN A 76 8.06 2.77 -19.80
N ALA A 77 7.84 4.08 -19.75
CA ALA A 77 6.54 4.71 -19.91
C ALA A 77 6.39 5.48 -21.24
N TYR A 78 7.24 5.15 -22.24
CA TYR A 78 7.15 5.77 -23.57
C TYR A 78 5.96 5.22 -24.35
N GLY A 79 5.15 6.13 -24.87
CA GLY A 79 3.94 5.83 -25.61
C GLY A 79 2.69 5.71 -24.71
N GLU A 80 1.53 5.81 -25.35
CA GLU A 80 0.24 5.86 -24.65
C GLU A 80 -0.06 4.57 -23.87
N ARG A 81 0.22 3.42 -24.49
CA ARG A 81 -0.02 2.11 -23.87
C ARG A 81 0.78 1.95 -22.58
N GLN A 82 2.07 2.24 -22.61
CA GLN A 82 2.96 2.11 -21.44
C GLN A 82 2.57 3.08 -20.32
N ARG A 83 2.19 4.30 -20.68
CA ARG A 83 1.65 5.27 -19.71
C ARG A 83 0.38 4.77 -19.05
N SER A 84 -0.54 4.20 -19.82
CA SER A 84 -1.78 3.61 -19.29
C SER A 84 -1.54 2.45 -18.34
N LEU A 85 -0.54 1.60 -18.62
CA LEU A 85 -0.14 0.52 -17.71
C LEU A 85 0.45 1.07 -16.41
N CYS A 86 1.28 2.10 -16.50
CA CYS A 86 1.83 2.78 -15.33
C CYS A 86 0.72 3.38 -14.44
N VAL A 87 -0.25 4.08 -15.04
CA VAL A 87 -1.41 4.65 -14.33
C VAL A 87 -2.23 3.54 -13.64
N ARG A 88 -2.46 2.42 -14.34
CA ARG A 88 -3.14 1.25 -13.76
C ARG A 88 -2.42 0.72 -12.53
N ASP A 89 -1.10 0.60 -12.60
CA ASP A 89 -0.29 0.09 -11.49
C ASP A 89 -0.32 1.02 -10.28
N PHE A 90 -0.30 2.34 -10.47
CA PHE A 90 -0.52 3.31 -9.39
C PHE A 90 -1.85 3.08 -8.67
N GLY A 91 -2.94 2.89 -9.41
CA GLY A 91 -4.25 2.58 -8.84
C GLY A 91 -4.25 1.27 -8.06
N TRP A 92 -3.56 0.25 -8.56
CA TRP A 92 -3.43 -1.03 -7.88
C TRP A 92 -2.68 -0.91 -6.55
N TYR A 93 -1.54 -0.20 -6.52
CA TYR A 93 -0.81 0.03 -5.28
C TYR A 93 -1.60 0.87 -4.27
N LEU A 94 -2.34 1.88 -4.73
CA LEU A 94 -3.20 2.66 -3.85
C LEU A 94 -4.28 1.78 -3.18
N ARG A 95 -4.87 0.85 -3.93
CA ARG A 95 -5.81 -0.12 -3.35
C ARG A 95 -5.15 -1.03 -2.33
N LEU A 96 -3.96 -1.56 -2.60
CA LEU A 96 -3.22 -2.38 -1.63
C LEU A 96 -2.96 -1.64 -0.32
N ILE A 97 -2.55 -0.39 -0.41
CA ILE A 97 -2.32 0.48 0.75
C ILE A 97 -3.63 0.68 1.52
N THR A 98 -4.72 0.95 0.83
CA THR A 98 -6.06 1.09 1.43
C THR A 98 -6.48 -0.18 2.17
N TYR A 99 -6.19 -1.36 1.63
CA TYR A 99 -6.47 -2.63 2.30
C TYR A 99 -5.66 -2.79 3.59
N GLY A 100 -4.37 -2.43 3.56
CA GLY A 100 -3.52 -2.45 4.75
C GLY A 100 -4.03 -1.49 5.84
N VAL A 101 -4.40 -0.27 5.46
CA VAL A 101 -4.98 0.71 6.38
C VAL A 101 -6.27 0.16 7.01
N LEU A 102 -7.19 -0.39 6.22
CA LEU A 102 -8.44 -0.98 6.72
C LEU A 102 -8.19 -2.12 7.70
N ALA A 103 -7.26 -3.00 7.37
CA ALA A 103 -6.91 -4.14 8.22
C ALA A 103 -6.14 -3.73 9.49
N GLY A 104 -5.52 -2.54 9.49
CA GLY A 104 -4.64 -2.09 10.56
C GLY A 104 -3.34 -2.89 10.64
N ASP A 105 -2.97 -3.60 9.57
CA ASP A 105 -1.72 -4.37 9.45
C ASP A 105 -1.26 -4.50 7.99
N LYS A 106 -0.03 -4.95 7.80
CA LYS A 106 0.62 -5.06 6.48
C LYS A 106 0.34 -6.38 5.76
N GLY A 107 -0.35 -7.31 6.41
CA GLY A 107 -0.64 -8.64 5.87
C GLY A 107 -1.33 -8.64 4.52
N PRO A 108 -2.38 -7.83 4.28
CA PRO A 108 -3.01 -7.73 2.97
C PRO A 108 -2.06 -7.25 1.88
N ILE A 109 -1.21 -6.27 2.17
CA ILE A 109 -0.20 -5.77 1.23
C ILE A 109 0.76 -6.87 0.83
N GLU A 110 1.31 -7.59 1.83
CA GLU A 110 2.25 -8.68 1.61
C GLU A 110 1.62 -9.81 0.78
N LYS A 111 0.49 -10.33 1.24
CA LYS A 111 -0.14 -11.52 0.66
C LYS A 111 -0.75 -11.30 -0.71
N ILE A 112 -1.30 -10.11 -0.96
CA ILE A 112 -1.96 -9.80 -2.24
C ILE A 112 -0.94 -9.24 -3.25
N GLY A 113 0.02 -8.42 -2.81
CA GLY A 113 0.79 -7.57 -3.69
C GLY A 113 2.30 -7.79 -3.72
N LEU A 114 2.95 -8.15 -2.62
CA LEU A 114 4.41 -8.10 -2.58
C LEU A 114 5.10 -9.44 -2.83
N ILE A 115 4.42 -10.57 -2.59
CA ILE A 115 5.03 -11.89 -2.86
C ILE A 115 5.30 -12.02 -4.36
N GLY A 116 6.59 -12.19 -4.71
CA GLY A 116 7.05 -12.35 -6.09
C GLY A 116 7.07 -11.07 -6.94
N VAL A 117 6.80 -9.90 -6.37
CA VAL A 117 6.70 -8.65 -7.12
C VAL A 117 8.03 -8.22 -7.77
N ARG A 118 9.15 -8.41 -7.08
CA ARG A 118 10.47 -8.05 -7.62
C ARG A 118 10.85 -8.92 -8.82
N GLU A 119 10.63 -10.22 -8.71
CA GLU A 119 10.87 -11.20 -9.78
C GLU A 119 9.98 -10.89 -11.00
N MET A 120 8.73 -10.54 -10.77
CA MET A 120 7.82 -10.12 -11.83
C MET A 120 8.34 -8.89 -12.57
N TYR A 121 8.70 -7.83 -11.88
CA TYR A 121 9.22 -6.62 -12.52
C TYR A 121 10.54 -6.86 -13.22
N ASN A 122 11.45 -7.64 -12.63
CA ASN A 122 12.70 -8.02 -13.28
C ASN A 122 12.45 -8.79 -14.59
N SER A 123 11.49 -9.72 -14.60
CA SER A 123 11.15 -10.49 -15.81
C SER A 123 10.49 -9.62 -16.90
N LEU A 124 9.79 -8.56 -16.51
CA LEU A 124 9.16 -7.60 -17.43
C LEU A 124 10.11 -6.48 -17.88
N GLY A 125 11.36 -6.45 -17.39
CA GLY A 125 12.30 -5.38 -17.68
C GLY A 125 11.92 -4.02 -17.07
N VAL A 126 11.08 -4.00 -16.05
CA VAL A 126 10.72 -2.77 -15.32
C VAL A 126 11.76 -2.51 -14.23
N PRO A 127 12.42 -1.33 -14.22
CA PRO A 127 13.43 -1.05 -13.21
C PRO A 127 12.82 -0.87 -11.82
N VAL A 128 13.18 -1.75 -10.89
CA VAL A 128 12.69 -1.71 -9.50
C VAL A 128 12.96 -0.35 -8.81
N PRO A 129 14.13 0.32 -8.99
CA PRO A 129 14.34 1.67 -8.46
C PRO A 129 13.31 2.70 -8.97
N GLY A 130 12.83 2.54 -10.19
CA GLY A 130 11.76 3.38 -10.74
C GLY A 130 10.43 3.17 -10.03
N MET A 131 10.17 1.95 -9.58
CA MET A 131 8.97 1.64 -8.78
C MET A 131 9.05 2.26 -7.39
N VAL A 132 10.24 2.30 -6.77
CA VAL A 132 10.45 3.02 -5.49
C VAL A 132 10.10 4.50 -5.63
N GLU A 133 10.54 5.16 -6.70
CA GLU A 133 10.20 6.56 -6.98
C GLU A 133 8.69 6.74 -7.27
N ALA A 134 8.09 5.79 -7.98
CA ALA A 134 6.66 5.78 -8.25
C ALA A 134 5.84 5.72 -6.95
N ILE A 135 6.14 4.78 -6.05
CA ILE A 135 5.44 4.66 -4.77
C ILE A 135 5.71 5.86 -3.86
N SER A 136 6.91 6.43 -3.90
CA SER A 136 7.22 7.67 -3.17
C SER A 136 6.37 8.85 -3.66
N SER A 137 6.15 8.96 -4.97
CA SER A 137 5.25 9.98 -5.56
C SER A 137 3.79 9.72 -5.17
N LEU A 138 3.37 8.45 -5.17
CA LEU A 138 2.03 8.05 -4.73
C LEU A 138 1.80 8.38 -3.24
N LYS A 139 2.78 8.09 -2.39
CA LYS A 139 2.77 8.46 -0.96
C LYS A 139 2.54 9.97 -0.81
N LYS A 140 3.37 10.78 -1.45
CA LYS A 140 3.26 12.23 -1.34
C LYS A 140 1.88 12.73 -1.78
N ALA A 141 1.41 12.35 -2.95
CA ALA A 141 0.11 12.76 -3.47
C ALA A 141 -1.06 12.33 -2.58
N SER A 142 -0.95 11.16 -1.93
CA SER A 142 -1.97 10.65 -1.01
C SER A 142 -1.97 11.40 0.33
N LEU A 143 -0.80 11.56 0.94
CA LEU A 143 -0.68 12.19 2.25
C LEU A 143 -1.02 13.68 2.23
N ASP A 144 -0.79 14.37 1.12
CA ASP A 144 -1.16 15.79 0.93
C ASP A 144 -2.69 16.02 1.01
N LEU A 145 -3.51 14.98 0.88
CA LEU A 145 -4.98 15.05 0.99
C LEU A 145 -5.51 14.70 2.40
N LEU A 146 -4.67 14.21 3.27
CA LEU A 146 -5.03 13.76 4.61
C LEU A 146 -4.69 14.82 5.66
N SER A 147 -5.37 14.76 6.80
CA SER A 147 -4.93 15.50 7.99
C SER A 147 -3.55 15.02 8.43
N ALA A 148 -2.84 15.81 9.23
CA ALA A 148 -1.53 15.41 9.75
C ALA A 148 -1.59 14.09 10.55
N GLU A 149 -2.65 13.88 11.33
CA GLU A 149 -2.87 12.67 12.10
C GLU A 149 -3.14 11.46 11.18
N ASP A 150 -4.04 11.60 10.20
CA ASP A 150 -4.36 10.55 9.24
C ASP A 150 -3.18 10.22 8.32
N ALA A 151 -2.39 11.24 7.94
CA ALA A 151 -1.17 11.05 7.17
C ALA A 151 -0.11 10.25 7.96
N ALA A 152 0.05 10.53 9.25
CA ALA A 152 0.95 9.76 10.13
C ALA A 152 0.53 8.30 10.25
N GLU A 153 -0.77 8.01 10.31
CA GLU A 153 -1.32 6.64 10.35
C GLU A 153 -1.12 5.91 9.02
N ALA A 154 -1.31 6.58 7.87
CA ALA A 154 -1.23 5.96 6.55
C ALA A 154 0.21 5.78 6.05
N ALA A 155 1.15 6.66 6.42
CA ALA A 155 2.52 6.69 5.91
C ALA A 155 3.25 5.34 6.01
N PRO A 156 3.19 4.58 7.13
CA PRO A 156 3.91 3.31 7.28
C PRO A 156 3.53 2.23 6.25
N TYR A 157 2.31 2.29 5.68
CA TYR A 157 1.87 1.33 4.67
C TYR A 157 2.53 1.59 3.31
N PHE A 158 2.73 2.85 2.95
CA PHE A 158 3.53 3.24 1.78
C PHE A 158 5.00 2.85 1.97
N ASP A 159 5.56 3.17 3.14
CA ASP A 159 6.96 2.89 3.45
C ASP A 159 7.26 1.38 3.43
N TYR A 160 6.30 0.56 3.82
CA TYR A 160 6.43 -0.89 3.74
C TYR A 160 6.64 -1.38 2.29
N ILE A 161 5.86 -0.87 1.34
CA ILE A 161 6.03 -1.21 -0.07
C ILE A 161 7.37 -0.67 -0.60
N ILE A 162 7.74 0.56 -0.26
CA ILE A 162 9.01 1.17 -0.66
C ILE A 162 10.19 0.31 -0.19
N GLN A 163 10.19 -0.10 1.08
CA GLN A 163 11.23 -0.96 1.66
C GLN A 163 11.29 -2.34 1.00
N ALA A 164 10.15 -2.94 0.68
CA ALA A 164 10.10 -4.24 0.02
C ALA A 164 10.66 -4.20 -1.42
N MET A 165 10.65 -3.03 -2.07
CA MET A 165 11.19 -2.80 -3.41
C MET A 165 12.61 -2.23 -3.42
N SER A 166 13.13 -1.79 -2.29
CA SER A 166 14.50 -1.29 -2.16
C SER A 166 15.47 -2.43 -1.86
#